data_bbe233c1b193f7ea3f2d9a268a04b668
#
_entry.id   bbe233c1b193f7ea3f2d9a268a04b668
#
_cell.length_a   1.000
_cell.length_b   1.000
_cell.length_c   1.000
_cell.angle_alpha   90.00
_cell.angle_beta   90.00
_cell.angle_gamma   90.00
#
_symmetry.space_group_name_H-M   'P 1'
#
loop_
_entity.id
_entity.type
_entity.pdbx_description
1 polymer ?
#
loop_
_entity_poly.entity_id
_entity_poly.type
_entity_poly.pdbx_seq_one_letter_code
_entity_poly.pdbx_strand_id
1 'polypeptide(L)'
;MAKIKMTTPLVEMDGDEMTRILWQWIKDELLSPFVELNTEYYDLGLKHRNETDDKVTVDSAEATKKYGVAVKCATITPNAARMTEYDLKAMYKSPNGTIRAILDGTVFRAPIIVKGIEPLVKNWKKPITIARHAYGDVSVSYTHLRA
;
A
#
# COMPACT_ATOMS: atom_id res chain seq x y z
N MET A 1 22.38 -21.80 -3.69
CA MET A 1 22.96 -20.51 -4.13
C MET A 1 23.07 -19.61 -2.91
N ALA A 2 24.09 -18.74 -2.85
CA ALA A 2 24.14 -17.73 -1.82
C ALA A 2 22.97 -16.77 -1.99
N LYS A 3 22.28 -16.45 -0.90
CA LYS A 3 21.17 -15.48 -0.94
C LYS A 3 21.70 -14.06 -1.12
N ILE A 4 20.92 -13.21 -1.78
CA ILE A 4 21.21 -11.78 -1.91
C ILE A 4 20.97 -11.14 -0.55
N LYS A 5 21.97 -10.48 0.00
CA LYS A 5 21.86 -9.79 1.28
C LYS A 5 21.27 -8.38 1.08
N MET A 6 20.22 -8.06 1.82
CA MET A 6 19.67 -6.71 1.85
C MET A 6 20.53 -5.81 2.71
N THR A 7 20.88 -4.64 2.17
CA THR A 7 21.65 -3.60 2.88
C THR A 7 20.74 -2.61 3.61
N THR A 8 19.54 -2.39 3.08
CA THR A 8 18.54 -1.48 3.65
C THR A 8 17.33 -2.29 4.06
N PRO A 9 16.78 -2.09 5.26
CA PRO A 9 15.53 -2.73 5.66
C PRO A 9 14.38 -2.36 4.74
N LEU A 10 13.54 -3.34 4.42
CA LEU A 10 12.26 -3.14 3.77
C LEU A 10 11.21 -2.84 4.84
N VAL A 11 10.56 -1.68 4.77
CA VAL A 11 9.40 -1.42 5.61
C VAL A 11 8.23 -2.27 5.13
N GLU A 12 7.82 -3.19 5.98
CA GLU A 12 6.76 -4.15 5.71
C GLU A 12 5.48 -3.71 6.41
N MET A 13 4.52 -3.24 5.63
CA MET A 13 3.20 -2.83 6.12
C MET A 13 2.19 -3.92 5.81
N ASP A 14 1.99 -4.81 6.76
CA ASP A 14 1.03 -5.90 6.63
C ASP A 14 -0.41 -5.37 6.62
N GLY A 15 -1.33 -6.16 6.12
CA GLY A 15 -2.69 -5.73 5.87
C GLY A 15 -3.74 -6.60 6.53
N ASP A 16 -4.93 -6.53 5.98
CA ASP A 16 -6.09 -7.27 6.45
C ASP A 16 -6.38 -8.51 5.58
N GLU A 17 -7.08 -9.43 6.17
CA GLU A 17 -7.70 -10.59 5.53
C GLU A 17 -6.71 -11.40 4.67
N MET A 18 -7.11 -11.75 3.45
CA MET A 18 -6.34 -12.62 2.58
C MET A 18 -5.03 -11.99 2.08
N THR A 19 -4.90 -10.66 2.07
CA THR A 19 -3.65 -10.03 1.61
C THR A 19 -2.48 -10.33 2.54
N ARG A 20 -2.73 -10.51 3.82
CA ARG A 20 -1.75 -10.95 4.81
C ARG A 20 -1.22 -12.35 4.48
N ILE A 21 -2.09 -13.27 4.12
CA ILE A 21 -1.74 -14.64 3.75
C ILE A 21 -0.96 -14.65 2.44
N LEU A 22 -1.44 -13.91 1.43
CA LEU A 22 -0.76 -13.81 0.13
C LEU A 22 0.64 -13.21 0.25
N TRP A 23 0.79 -12.19 1.08
CA TRP A 23 2.09 -11.58 1.32
C TRP A 23 3.05 -12.54 2.03
N GLN A 24 2.56 -13.32 2.99
CA GLN A 24 3.35 -14.35 3.64
C GLN A 24 3.85 -15.40 2.63
N TRP A 25 3.00 -15.87 1.73
CA TRP A 25 3.41 -16.81 0.67
C TRP A 25 4.46 -16.19 -0.26
N ILE A 26 4.31 -14.93 -0.62
CA ILE A 26 5.31 -14.22 -1.44
C ILE A 26 6.66 -14.19 -0.71
N LYS A 27 6.67 -13.89 0.58
CA LYS A 27 7.91 -13.93 1.37
C LYS A 27 8.53 -15.33 1.39
N ASP A 28 7.74 -16.34 1.69
CA ASP A 28 8.24 -17.70 1.91
C ASP A 28 8.68 -18.38 0.61
N GLU A 29 7.91 -18.24 -0.45
CA GLU A 29 8.12 -18.98 -1.69
C GLU A 29 8.91 -18.23 -2.75
N LEU A 30 8.80 -16.91 -2.80
CA LEU A 30 9.41 -16.10 -3.86
C LEU A 30 10.58 -15.24 -3.41
N LEU A 31 10.61 -14.80 -2.16
CA LEU A 31 11.67 -13.90 -1.68
C LEU A 31 12.71 -14.62 -0.84
N SER A 32 12.30 -15.29 0.22
CA SER A 32 13.20 -15.92 1.18
C SER A 32 14.13 -17.01 0.60
N PRO A 33 13.77 -17.73 -0.47
CA PRO A 33 14.70 -18.65 -1.11
C PRO A 33 15.91 -17.94 -1.76
N PHE A 34 15.76 -16.71 -2.19
CA PHE A 34 16.77 -15.96 -2.96
C PHE A 34 17.38 -14.78 -2.22
N VAL A 35 16.65 -14.22 -1.26
CA VAL A 35 17.02 -12.99 -0.55
C VAL A 35 17.09 -13.26 0.95
N GLU A 36 18.10 -12.74 1.60
CA GLU A 36 18.16 -12.61 3.05
C GLU A 36 17.35 -11.38 3.45
N LEU A 37 16.05 -11.60 3.71
CA LEU A 37 15.12 -10.52 4.00
C LEU A 37 15.48 -9.85 5.33
N ASN A 38 15.56 -8.53 5.29
CA ASN A 38 15.66 -7.67 6.44
C ASN A 38 14.45 -6.72 6.41
N THR A 39 13.46 -6.95 7.27
CA THR A 39 12.20 -6.18 7.27
C THR A 39 12.04 -5.43 8.59
N GLU A 40 11.48 -4.22 8.51
CA GLU A 40 10.93 -3.50 9.65
C GLU A 40 9.39 -3.58 9.55
N TYR A 41 8.81 -4.39 10.43
CA TYR A 41 7.42 -4.84 10.32
C TYR A 41 6.44 -3.91 11.05
N TYR A 42 5.35 -3.58 10.37
CA TYR A 42 4.22 -2.81 10.88
C TYR A 42 2.91 -3.53 10.55
N ASP A 43 2.12 -3.87 11.55
CA ASP A 43 0.79 -4.45 11.36
C ASP A 43 -0.24 -3.33 11.13
N LEU A 44 -0.68 -3.13 9.90
CA LEU A 44 -1.72 -2.19 9.53
C LEU A 44 -3.11 -2.84 9.49
N GLY A 45 -3.26 -4.02 10.04
CA GLY A 45 -4.56 -4.65 10.21
C GLY A 45 -5.49 -3.80 11.08
N LEU A 46 -6.77 -3.80 10.74
CA LEU A 46 -7.77 -2.90 11.35
C LEU A 46 -7.82 -3.03 12.87
N LYS A 47 -7.67 -4.24 13.40
CA LYS A 47 -7.66 -4.50 14.84
C LYS A 47 -6.48 -3.80 15.52
N HIS A 48 -5.27 -3.98 15.03
CA HIS A 48 -4.08 -3.36 15.61
C HIS A 48 -4.07 -1.83 15.43
N ARG A 49 -4.60 -1.34 14.33
CA ARG A 49 -4.83 0.11 14.14
C ARG A 49 -5.78 0.67 15.19
N ASN A 50 -6.85 -0.07 15.53
CA ASN A 50 -7.78 0.31 16.59
C ASN A 50 -7.13 0.30 17.99
N GLU A 51 -6.23 -0.63 18.26
CA GLU A 51 -5.47 -0.70 19.51
C GLU A 51 -4.52 0.49 19.67
N THR A 52 -3.88 0.92 18.57
CA THR A 52 -2.89 1.99 18.53
C THR A 52 -3.44 3.37 18.15
N ASP A 53 -4.77 3.50 18.08
CA ASP A 53 -5.45 4.73 17.61
C ASP A 53 -4.89 5.24 16.26
N ASP A 54 -4.61 4.30 15.35
CA ASP A 54 -4.02 4.49 14.01
C ASP A 54 -2.59 5.05 13.99
N LYS A 55 -1.92 5.12 15.13
CA LYS A 55 -0.54 5.60 15.22
C LYS A 55 0.42 4.74 14.41
N VAL A 56 0.21 3.44 14.33
CA VAL A 56 1.02 2.50 13.54
C VAL A 56 1.08 2.89 12.06
N THR A 57 0.03 3.48 11.49
CA THR A 57 0.00 3.98 10.12
C THR A 57 0.98 5.14 9.93
N VAL A 58 1.04 6.05 10.88
CA VAL A 58 1.98 7.18 10.86
C VAL A 58 3.43 6.69 11.04
N ASP A 59 3.67 5.84 12.02
CA ASP A 59 4.99 5.28 12.32
C ASP A 59 5.57 4.51 11.11
N SER A 60 4.75 3.74 10.41
CA SER A 60 5.16 3.03 9.18
C SER A 60 5.51 3.97 8.03
N ALA A 61 4.82 5.11 7.90
CA ALA A 61 5.12 6.11 6.89
C ALA A 61 6.43 6.85 7.19
N GLU A 62 6.69 7.18 8.44
CA GLU A 62 7.96 7.81 8.87
C GLU A 62 9.14 6.84 8.71
N ALA A 63 8.95 5.55 9.01
CA ALA A 63 9.94 4.53 8.72
C ALA A 63 10.23 4.44 7.20
N THR A 64 9.19 4.56 6.37
CA THR A 64 9.36 4.57 4.91
C THR A 64 10.18 5.77 4.43
N LYS A 65 9.99 6.96 5.01
CA LYS A 65 10.85 8.11 4.73
C LYS A 65 12.31 7.84 5.11
N LYS A 66 12.52 7.20 6.24
CA LYS A 66 13.86 6.88 6.75
C LYS A 66 14.59 5.89 5.85
N TYR A 67 13.95 4.82 5.42
CA TYR A 67 14.58 3.74 4.66
C TYR A 67 14.41 3.84 3.15
N GLY A 68 13.46 4.63 2.66
CA GLY A 68 13.25 4.90 1.24
C GLY A 68 12.54 3.80 0.46
N VAL A 69 12.17 2.70 1.11
CA VAL A 69 11.49 1.56 0.46
C VAL A 69 10.49 0.90 1.39
N ALA A 70 9.30 0.62 0.87
CA ALA A 70 8.26 -0.09 1.62
C ALA A 70 7.41 -0.98 0.70
N VAL A 71 6.83 -1.99 1.28
CA VAL A 71 5.72 -2.76 0.70
C VAL A 71 4.50 -2.62 1.59
N LYS A 72 3.34 -2.40 0.99
CA LYS A 72 2.09 -2.28 1.72
C LYS A 72 1.05 -3.25 1.17
N CYS A 73 0.52 -4.08 2.05
CA CYS A 73 -0.62 -4.93 1.79
C CYS A 73 -1.94 -4.13 1.80
N ALA A 74 -3.00 -4.69 1.26
CA ALA A 74 -4.31 -4.06 1.32
C ALA A 74 -4.84 -3.99 2.75
N THR A 75 -5.50 -2.88 3.07
CA THR A 75 -6.05 -2.60 4.39
C THR A 75 -7.52 -2.23 4.29
N ILE A 76 -8.29 -2.60 5.30
CA ILE A 76 -9.70 -2.20 5.42
C ILE A 76 -9.78 -0.71 5.77
N THR A 77 -10.61 0.02 5.03
CA THR A 77 -11.07 1.34 5.43
C THR A 77 -12.47 1.18 6.04
N PRO A 78 -12.65 1.40 7.35
CA PRO A 78 -13.93 1.14 7.99
C PRO A 78 -15.02 2.09 7.51
N ASN A 79 -16.20 1.55 7.33
CA ASN A 79 -17.46 2.26 7.17
C ASN A 79 -18.35 2.04 8.41
N ALA A 80 -19.55 2.59 8.43
CA ALA A 80 -20.45 2.47 9.58
C ALA A 80 -20.74 1.00 9.98
N ALA A 81 -20.90 0.10 9.02
CA ALA A 81 -21.12 -1.31 9.29
C ALA A 81 -19.88 -1.98 9.93
N ARG A 82 -18.69 -1.65 9.44
CA ARG A 82 -17.43 -2.17 9.99
C ARG A 82 -17.13 -1.65 11.39
N MET A 83 -17.63 -0.46 11.75
CA MET A 83 -17.51 0.07 13.11
C MET A 83 -18.11 -0.89 14.14
N THR A 84 -19.32 -1.38 13.87
CA THR A 84 -20.00 -2.32 14.75
C THR A 84 -19.40 -3.72 14.70
N GLU A 85 -19.05 -4.19 13.50
CA GLU A 85 -18.49 -5.53 13.27
C GLU A 85 -17.16 -5.75 14.01
N TYR A 86 -16.30 -4.73 14.03
CA TYR A 86 -14.96 -4.80 14.62
C TYR A 86 -14.84 -4.09 15.97
N ASP A 87 -15.94 -3.60 16.53
CA ASP A 87 -15.96 -2.83 17.78
C ASP A 87 -14.90 -1.71 17.80
N LEU A 88 -14.97 -0.85 16.78
CA LEU A 88 -13.96 0.19 16.59
C LEU A 88 -14.26 1.43 17.42
N LYS A 89 -13.22 2.02 18.01
CA LYS A 89 -13.28 3.28 18.75
C LYS A 89 -13.62 4.47 17.86
N ALA A 90 -13.16 4.44 16.59
CA ALA A 90 -13.34 5.52 15.63
C ALA A 90 -13.38 5.00 14.19
N MET A 91 -13.99 5.78 13.31
CA MET A 91 -13.96 5.53 11.86
C MET A 91 -12.66 6.06 11.30
N TYR A 92 -11.62 5.22 11.34
CA TYR A 92 -10.27 5.59 10.87
C TYR A 92 -10.23 5.92 9.38
N LYS A 93 -9.41 6.89 9.03
CA LYS A 93 -9.14 7.24 7.62
C LYS A 93 -8.44 6.11 6.89
N SER A 94 -8.46 6.16 5.55
CA SER A 94 -7.70 5.21 4.74
C SER A 94 -6.19 5.34 5.01
N PRO A 95 -5.50 4.27 5.41
CA PRO A 95 -4.05 4.29 5.57
C PRO A 95 -3.32 4.72 4.30
N ASN A 96 -3.87 4.39 3.12
CA ASN A 96 -3.30 4.82 1.86
C ASN A 96 -3.24 6.35 1.72
N GLY A 97 -4.28 7.04 2.17
CA GLY A 97 -4.32 8.51 2.17
C GLY A 97 -3.31 9.10 3.14
N THR A 98 -3.29 8.60 4.39
CA THR A 98 -2.38 9.06 5.44
C THR A 98 -0.92 8.86 5.04
N ILE A 99 -0.56 7.66 4.59
CA ILE A 99 0.82 7.34 4.18
C ILE A 99 1.26 8.23 3.01
N ARG A 100 0.42 8.38 1.98
CA ARG A 100 0.76 9.22 0.82
C ARG A 100 0.92 10.69 1.19
N ALA A 101 0.07 11.21 2.06
CA ALA A 101 0.18 12.59 2.55
C ALA A 101 1.49 12.81 3.33
N ILE A 102 1.90 11.84 4.14
CA ILE A 102 3.15 11.90 4.90
C ILE A 102 4.37 11.79 3.98
N LEU A 103 4.33 10.88 2.99
CA LEU A 103 5.44 10.70 2.04
C LEU A 103 5.56 11.83 1.03
N ASP A 104 4.45 12.54 0.77
CA ASP A 104 4.37 13.64 -0.18
C ASP A 104 4.74 13.26 -1.64
N GLY A 105 4.62 14.20 -2.56
CA GLY A 105 5.06 14.06 -3.93
C GLY A 105 3.98 13.67 -4.93
N THR A 106 4.42 13.49 -6.17
CA THR A 106 3.57 13.11 -7.30
C THR A 106 4.09 11.83 -7.94
N VAL A 107 3.20 10.84 -8.09
CA VAL A 107 3.50 9.59 -8.79
C VAL A 107 3.01 9.68 -10.23
N PHE A 108 3.91 9.47 -11.18
CA PHE A 108 3.59 9.36 -12.59
C PHE A 108 3.55 7.88 -12.98
N ARG A 109 2.45 7.45 -13.59
CA ARG A 109 2.27 6.09 -14.08
C ARG A 109 2.35 6.10 -15.60
N ALA A 110 3.46 5.63 -16.16
CA ALA A 110 3.58 5.36 -17.58
C ALA A 110 2.90 4.02 -17.92
N PRO A 111 2.29 3.90 -19.11
CA PRO A 111 1.71 2.65 -19.54
C PRO A 111 2.79 1.60 -19.74
N ILE A 112 2.52 0.38 -19.29
CA ILE A 112 3.37 -0.78 -19.54
C ILE A 112 2.83 -1.49 -20.77
N ILE A 113 3.60 -1.50 -21.84
CA ILE A 113 3.23 -2.17 -23.10
C ILE A 113 4.07 -3.43 -23.23
N VAL A 114 3.42 -4.58 -23.28
CA VAL A 114 4.07 -5.87 -23.44
C VAL A 114 4.04 -6.26 -24.93
N LYS A 115 5.21 -6.59 -25.47
CA LYS A 115 5.32 -7.04 -26.87
C LYS A 115 4.44 -8.27 -27.13
N GLY A 116 3.60 -8.19 -28.15
CA GLY A 116 2.70 -9.27 -28.53
C GLY A 116 1.33 -9.27 -27.81
N ILE A 117 1.10 -8.34 -26.89
CA ILE A 117 -0.21 -8.15 -26.25
C ILE A 117 -0.81 -6.83 -26.72
N GLU A 118 -1.96 -6.89 -27.36
CA GLU A 118 -2.67 -5.68 -27.80
C GLU A 118 -3.31 -4.98 -26.59
N PRO A 119 -3.23 -3.63 -26.50
CA PRO A 119 -3.95 -2.87 -25.50
C PRO A 119 -5.45 -3.09 -25.59
N LEU A 120 -6.14 -3.11 -24.45
CA LEU A 120 -7.58 -3.25 -24.38
C LEU A 120 -8.31 -2.18 -25.22
N VAL A 121 -7.78 -0.95 -25.22
CA VAL A 121 -8.32 0.17 -26.01
C VAL A 121 -7.46 0.37 -27.24
N LYS A 122 -7.89 -0.22 -28.35
CA LYS A 122 -7.14 -0.24 -29.63
C LYS A 122 -6.99 1.14 -30.30
N ASN A 123 -7.86 2.07 -29.98
CA ASN A 123 -7.85 3.42 -30.58
C ASN A 123 -6.79 4.35 -30.00
N TRP A 124 -6.19 4.01 -28.89
CA TRP A 124 -5.12 4.80 -28.30
C TRP A 124 -3.81 4.62 -29.08
N LYS A 125 -3.37 5.68 -29.74
CA LYS A 125 -2.17 5.69 -30.58
C LYS A 125 -0.95 6.28 -29.91
N LYS A 126 -1.14 6.91 -28.74
CA LYS A 126 -0.06 7.54 -27.96
C LYS A 126 -0.15 7.08 -26.50
N PRO A 127 0.98 7.01 -25.80
CA PRO A 127 0.95 6.68 -24.38
C PRO A 127 0.21 7.75 -23.58
N ILE A 128 -0.58 7.31 -22.60
CA ILE A 128 -1.27 8.19 -21.66
C ILE A 128 -0.59 8.01 -20.32
N THR A 129 -0.02 9.09 -19.79
CA THR A 129 0.60 9.11 -18.47
C THR A 129 -0.41 9.65 -17.46
N ILE A 130 -0.64 8.90 -16.38
CA ILE A 130 -1.52 9.29 -15.30
C ILE A 130 -0.67 9.75 -14.13
N ALA A 131 -0.91 10.97 -13.65
CA ALA A 131 -0.27 11.52 -12.47
C ALA A 131 -1.21 11.46 -11.26
N ARG A 132 -0.66 11.17 -10.09
CA ARG A 132 -1.36 11.23 -8.81
C ARG A 132 -0.54 12.00 -7.80
N HIS A 133 -1.10 13.09 -7.30
CA HIS A 133 -0.50 13.91 -6.24
C HIS A 133 -0.91 13.42 -4.85
N ALA A 134 -0.02 13.57 -3.86
CA ALA A 134 -0.26 13.17 -2.48
C ALA A 134 -1.38 14.00 -1.81
N TYR A 135 -1.41 15.29 -2.10
CA TYR A 135 -2.42 16.24 -1.62
C TYR A 135 -3.45 16.49 -2.71
N GLY A 136 -4.34 15.58 -2.91
CA GLY A 136 -5.50 15.83 -3.75
C GLY A 136 -6.76 15.51 -2.95
N ASP A 137 -7.78 16.33 -3.00
CA ASP A 137 -9.12 16.00 -2.52
C ASP A 137 -9.68 14.76 -3.22
N VAL A 138 -8.94 14.29 -4.19
CA VAL A 138 -9.19 13.10 -5.01
C VAL A 138 -8.50 11.86 -4.47
N SER A 139 -7.96 11.89 -3.27
CA SER A 139 -7.65 10.65 -2.54
C SER A 139 -8.95 9.94 -2.16
N VAL A 140 -9.84 9.80 -3.11
CA VAL A 140 -11.18 9.41 -2.87
C VAL A 140 -11.43 8.19 -3.68
N SER A 141 -11.35 7.07 -3.04
CA SER A 141 -11.97 5.88 -3.57
C SER A 141 -13.50 6.05 -3.79
N TYR A 142 -14.06 7.21 -3.47
CA TYR A 142 -15.48 7.55 -3.53
C TYR A 142 -15.76 9.02 -3.83
N THR A 143 -14.93 9.73 -4.55
CA THR A 143 -15.34 11.00 -5.10
C THR A 143 -16.34 10.76 -6.19
N HIS A 144 -17.57 11.00 -5.86
CA HIS A 144 -18.55 11.29 -6.87
C HIS A 144 -18.20 12.67 -7.43
N LEU A 145 -17.69 12.70 -8.65
CA LEU A 145 -17.73 13.92 -9.44
C LEU A 145 -19.22 14.24 -9.61
N ARG A 146 -19.71 15.14 -8.80
CA ARG A 146 -20.98 15.79 -9.11
C ARG A 146 -20.71 16.70 -10.30
N ALA A 147 -21.20 16.29 -11.47
CA ALA A 147 -21.32 17.16 -12.62
C ALA A 147 -22.30 18.29 -12.31
#